data_d984729da488e6ad59cb598944d438cf
#
_entry.id   d984729da488e6ad59cb598944d438cf
#
_cell.length_a   1.000
_cell.length_b   1.000
_cell.length_c   1.000
_cell.angle_alpha   90.00
_cell.angle_beta   90.00
_cell.angle_gamma   90.00
#
_symmetry.space_group_name_H-M   'P 1'
#
loop_
_entity.id
_entity.type
_entity.pdbx_description
1 polymer ?
#
loop_
_entity_poly.entity_id
_entity_poly.type
_entity_poly.pdbx_seq_one_letter_code
_entity_poly.pdbx_strand_id
1 'polypeptide(L)'
;WVEEFLDNSPQLSLKTLKQYNSALKIFFYWIKTNCGDKEITSIKSRDYLLYQNTLSKRGVSDSGIKLKRSAISSLVGYIMLYYQDEYPMFRQFITKQIKVPSTGFVNKKEPLTPEEYNLLCIKLAELEEWQKVAYLKFSYSTGCRREEARQLLKEVVNYEPLLKEVVIKDEEGNDLQVESRSYKTHDIRCKGKGLIGNVRKLQFSEDAMIAIKKWLEVRGQDSCEYMFISKKGNVISQVSDSTFNLWCSILFSEIVGRRVHPHLFRESRATNLVVHEGMNIKVAQKLLGHKSSVTTENHYIIRKDADDSDEAFI
;
A
#
# COMPACT_ATOMS: atom_id res chain seq x y z
N TRP A 1 2.93 -0.98 31.69
CA TRP A 1 1.73 -1.15 30.85
C TRP A 1 2.05 -1.26 29.36
N VAL A 2 2.87 -0.36 28.79
CA VAL A 2 3.09 -0.30 27.33
C VAL A 2 3.88 -1.51 26.84
N GLU A 3 4.99 -1.83 27.47
CA GLU A 3 5.84 -2.98 27.10
C GLU A 3 5.05 -4.27 27.25
N GLU A 4 4.44 -4.49 28.40
CA GLU A 4 3.65 -5.66 28.68
C GLU A 4 2.49 -5.85 27.67
N PHE A 5 1.73 -4.79 27.36
CA PHE A 5 0.67 -4.81 26.35
C PHE A 5 1.21 -5.22 24.99
N LEU A 6 2.34 -4.66 24.57
CA LEU A 6 2.93 -4.94 23.26
C LEU A 6 3.46 -6.36 23.16
N ASP A 7 4.10 -6.86 24.22
CA ASP A 7 4.64 -8.22 24.30
C ASP A 7 3.51 -9.27 24.32
N ASN A 8 2.39 -8.96 24.94
CA ASN A 8 1.22 -9.82 25.02
C ASN A 8 0.19 -9.58 23.87
N SER A 9 0.60 -8.98 22.77
CA SER A 9 -0.27 -8.73 21.59
C SER A 9 0.20 -9.47 20.33
N PRO A 10 0.32 -10.82 20.33
CA PRO A 10 0.85 -11.60 19.20
C PRO A 10 -0.03 -11.53 17.94
N GLN A 11 -1.30 -11.13 18.07
CA GLN A 11 -2.22 -10.92 16.96
C GLN A 11 -1.89 -9.68 16.11
N LEU A 12 -1.03 -8.79 16.63
CA LEU A 12 -0.60 -7.59 15.91
C LEU A 12 0.66 -7.88 15.09
N SER A 13 0.75 -7.28 13.91
CA SER A 13 1.97 -7.37 13.10
C SER A 13 3.11 -6.57 13.76
N LEU A 14 4.37 -6.95 13.53
CA LEU A 14 5.56 -6.22 14.01
C LEU A 14 5.51 -4.73 13.63
N LYS A 15 4.99 -4.41 12.45
CA LYS A 15 4.82 -3.02 12.01
C LYS A 15 3.77 -2.29 12.84
N THR A 16 2.66 -2.94 13.16
CA THR A 16 1.61 -2.38 14.01
C THR A 16 2.13 -2.17 15.42
N LEU A 17 2.87 -3.13 15.99
CA LEU A 17 3.51 -3.01 17.30
C LEU A 17 4.44 -1.79 17.37
N LYS A 18 5.30 -1.59 16.37
CA LYS A 18 6.18 -0.40 16.27
C LYS A 18 5.38 0.90 16.21
N GLN A 19 4.29 0.92 15.43
CA GLN A 19 3.43 2.11 15.33
C GLN A 19 2.70 2.40 16.64
N TYR A 20 2.19 1.36 17.31
CA TYR A 20 1.51 1.48 18.61
C TYR A 20 2.49 1.96 19.68
N ASN A 21 3.69 1.39 19.76
CA ASN A 21 4.72 1.86 20.70
C ASN A 21 5.00 3.35 20.52
N SER A 22 5.24 3.78 19.29
CA SER A 22 5.46 5.21 18.99
C SER A 22 4.26 6.08 19.38
N ALA A 23 3.03 5.64 19.07
CA ALA A 23 1.81 6.38 19.39
C ALA A 23 1.59 6.50 20.91
N LEU A 24 1.83 5.43 21.63
CA LEU A 24 1.69 5.39 23.10
C LEU A 24 2.76 6.23 23.80
N LYS A 25 4.02 6.19 23.34
CA LYS A 25 5.08 7.07 23.86
C LYS A 25 4.72 8.55 23.69
N ILE A 26 4.19 8.94 22.54
CA ILE A 26 3.74 10.32 22.29
C ILE A 26 2.59 10.68 23.21
N PHE A 27 1.64 9.77 23.44
CA PHE A 27 0.49 9.99 24.32
C PHE A 27 0.93 10.19 25.78
N PHE A 28 1.73 9.29 26.33
CA PHE A 28 2.20 9.39 27.72
C PHE A 28 3.10 10.60 27.94
N TYR A 29 3.95 10.93 26.98
CA TYR A 29 4.73 12.18 27.05
C TYR A 29 3.82 13.42 27.12
N TRP A 30 2.73 13.44 26.31
CA TRP A 30 1.76 14.51 26.36
C TRP A 30 1.02 14.57 27.71
N ILE A 31 0.58 13.43 28.26
CA ILE A 31 -0.06 13.33 29.57
C ILE A 31 0.85 13.87 30.66
N LYS A 32 2.11 13.45 30.66
CA LYS A 32 3.11 13.95 31.62
C LYS A 32 3.25 15.46 31.58
N THR A 33 3.30 16.03 30.40
CA THR A 33 3.52 17.47 30.21
C THR A 33 2.29 18.32 30.48
N ASN A 34 1.08 17.81 30.21
CA ASN A 34 -0.15 18.64 30.19
C ASN A 34 -1.19 18.26 31.25
N CYS A 35 -1.06 17.10 31.86
CA CYS A 35 -2.05 16.56 32.81
C CYS A 35 -1.45 16.16 34.18
N GLY A 36 -0.22 16.55 34.49
CA GLY A 36 0.43 16.31 35.79
C GLY A 36 0.85 14.85 35.98
N ASP A 37 1.33 14.19 34.92
CA ASP A 37 1.86 12.81 34.97
C ASP A 37 0.87 11.77 35.50
N LYS A 38 -0.40 11.90 35.12
CA LYS A 38 -1.45 10.98 35.52
C LYS A 38 -1.15 9.54 35.05
N GLU A 39 -1.40 8.59 35.95
CA GLU A 39 -1.47 7.19 35.55
C GLU A 39 -2.63 6.94 34.60
N ILE A 40 -2.49 5.93 33.73
CA ILE A 40 -3.50 5.61 32.72
C ILE A 40 -4.88 5.32 33.32
N THR A 41 -4.90 4.71 34.48
CA THR A 41 -6.13 4.40 35.25
C THR A 41 -6.86 5.64 35.75
N SER A 42 -6.16 6.78 35.85
CA SER A 42 -6.72 8.08 36.28
C SER A 42 -7.08 9.01 35.13
N ILE A 43 -6.78 8.62 33.89
CA ILE A 43 -7.10 9.42 32.69
C ILE A 43 -8.60 9.37 32.40
N LYS A 44 -9.16 10.55 32.12
CA LYS A 44 -10.58 10.73 31.80
C LYS A 44 -10.79 11.08 30.33
N SER A 45 -12.02 10.92 29.85
CA SER A 45 -12.40 11.32 28.49
C SER A 45 -12.04 12.76 28.14
N ARG A 46 -12.08 13.68 29.11
CA ARG A 46 -11.65 15.07 28.91
C ARG A 46 -10.15 15.19 28.60
N ASP A 47 -9.30 14.46 29.30
CA ASP A 47 -7.85 14.47 29.06
C ASP A 47 -7.53 13.97 27.65
N TYR A 48 -8.19 12.88 27.21
CA TYR A 48 -8.05 12.37 25.86
C TYR A 48 -8.59 13.35 24.80
N LEU A 49 -9.70 14.02 25.05
CA LEU A 49 -10.24 15.04 24.12
C LEU A 49 -9.24 16.20 23.93
N LEU A 50 -8.61 16.67 25.01
CA LEU A 50 -7.57 17.71 24.95
C LEU A 50 -6.34 17.24 24.15
N TYR A 51 -5.91 15.99 24.37
CA TYR A 51 -4.86 15.38 23.57
C TYR A 51 -5.20 15.36 22.07
N GLN A 52 -6.40 14.83 21.72
CA GLN A 52 -6.86 14.77 20.34
C GLN A 52 -6.92 16.16 19.69
N ASN A 53 -7.44 17.15 20.38
CA ASN A 53 -7.50 18.54 19.91
C ASN A 53 -6.09 19.13 19.70
N THR A 54 -5.14 18.79 20.57
CA THR A 54 -3.74 19.19 20.41
C THR A 54 -3.13 18.60 19.14
N LEU A 55 -3.41 17.33 18.83
CA LEU A 55 -2.95 16.69 17.60
C LEU A 55 -3.54 17.37 16.35
N SER A 56 -4.84 17.67 16.38
CA SER A 56 -5.52 18.35 15.28
C SER A 56 -4.96 19.76 15.04
N LYS A 57 -4.75 20.54 16.09
CA LYS A 57 -4.13 21.88 16.01
C LYS A 57 -2.70 21.84 15.48
N ARG A 58 -1.97 20.74 15.71
CA ARG A 58 -0.62 20.52 15.15
C ARG A 58 -0.62 20.00 13.71
N GLY A 59 -1.76 19.91 13.05
CA GLY A 59 -1.89 19.45 11.67
C GLY A 59 -1.70 17.93 11.48
N VAL A 60 -1.85 17.14 12.53
CA VAL A 60 -1.81 15.67 12.39
C VAL A 60 -3.01 15.21 11.59
N SER A 61 -2.78 14.45 10.53
CA SER A 61 -3.85 13.93 9.66
C SER A 61 -4.88 13.08 10.40
N ASP A 62 -6.11 13.04 9.89
CA ASP A 62 -7.21 12.24 10.45
C ASP A 62 -6.81 10.76 10.62
N SER A 63 -6.09 10.18 9.66
CA SER A 63 -5.57 8.81 9.73
C SER A 63 -4.52 8.66 10.83
N GLY A 64 -3.67 9.67 11.02
CA GLY A 64 -2.69 9.71 12.11
C GLY A 64 -3.34 9.78 13.49
N ILE A 65 -4.42 10.57 13.62
CA ILE A 65 -5.22 10.64 14.85
C ILE A 65 -5.94 9.32 15.10
N LYS A 66 -6.55 8.71 14.06
CA LYS A 66 -7.19 7.39 14.15
C LYS A 66 -6.22 6.30 14.61
N LEU A 67 -4.99 6.29 14.09
CA LEU A 67 -3.96 5.34 14.50
C LEU A 67 -3.63 5.48 15.99
N LYS A 68 -3.38 6.71 16.47
CA LYS A 68 -3.09 6.99 17.87
C LYS A 68 -4.26 6.60 18.78
N ARG A 69 -5.49 6.93 18.37
CA ARG A 69 -6.71 6.52 19.05
C ARG A 69 -6.78 4.99 19.19
N SER A 70 -6.51 4.25 18.09
CA SER A 70 -6.55 2.79 18.12
C SER A 70 -5.52 2.20 19.06
N ALA A 71 -4.30 2.73 19.10
CA ALA A 71 -3.25 2.27 20.00
C ALA A 71 -3.65 2.46 21.48
N ILE A 72 -4.14 3.66 21.84
CA ILE A 72 -4.56 3.97 23.20
C ILE A 72 -5.78 3.12 23.60
N SER A 73 -6.78 3.02 22.71
CA SER A 73 -7.99 2.23 22.96
C SER A 73 -7.67 0.74 23.15
N SER A 74 -6.70 0.21 22.40
CA SER A 74 -6.26 -1.18 22.55
C SER A 74 -5.54 -1.41 23.87
N LEU A 75 -4.67 -0.48 24.31
CA LEU A 75 -4.02 -0.56 25.63
C LEU A 75 -5.05 -0.48 26.77
N VAL A 76 -6.01 0.45 26.68
CA VAL A 76 -7.08 0.56 27.68
C VAL A 76 -7.91 -0.72 27.74
N GLY A 77 -8.25 -1.29 26.57
CA GLY A 77 -8.95 -2.57 26.49
C GLY A 77 -8.17 -3.72 27.11
N TYR A 78 -6.85 -3.74 26.91
CA TYR A 78 -5.96 -4.72 27.56
C TYR A 78 -6.00 -4.61 29.07
N ILE A 79 -5.87 -3.41 29.65
CA ILE A 79 -5.92 -3.18 31.07
C ILE A 79 -7.30 -3.57 31.65
N MET A 80 -8.37 -3.18 30.97
CA MET A 80 -9.74 -3.54 31.40
C MET A 80 -10.00 -5.04 31.39
N LEU A 81 -9.33 -5.80 30.54
CA LEU A 81 -9.52 -7.24 30.42
C LEU A 81 -8.68 -8.01 31.44
N TYR A 82 -7.40 -7.67 31.56
CA TYR A 82 -6.44 -8.47 32.30
C TYR A 82 -6.20 -7.96 33.74
N TYR A 83 -6.62 -6.73 34.06
CA TYR A 83 -6.45 -6.08 35.37
C TYR A 83 -7.78 -5.62 35.96
N GLN A 84 -8.85 -6.31 35.62
CA GLN A 84 -10.19 -5.99 36.08
C GLN A 84 -10.30 -6.09 37.62
N ASP A 85 -9.62 -7.04 38.23
CA ASP A 85 -9.65 -7.26 39.67
C ASP A 85 -8.92 -6.15 40.44
N GLU A 86 -7.84 -5.62 39.86
CA GLU A 86 -7.07 -4.53 40.48
C GLU A 86 -7.73 -3.15 40.22
N TYR A 87 -8.38 -2.98 39.08
CA TYR A 87 -9.01 -1.73 38.68
C TYR A 87 -10.47 -1.91 38.25
N PRO A 88 -11.34 -2.37 39.16
CA PRO A 88 -12.73 -2.74 38.84
C PRO A 88 -13.58 -1.57 38.37
N MET A 89 -13.19 -0.32 38.66
CA MET A 89 -13.89 0.89 38.24
C MET A 89 -13.29 1.53 36.99
N PHE A 90 -12.17 1.02 36.48
CA PHE A 90 -11.55 1.56 35.24
C PHE A 90 -12.41 1.25 34.04
N ARG A 91 -12.62 2.23 33.17
CA ARG A 91 -13.46 2.13 31.98
C ARG A 91 -12.80 2.79 30.78
N GLN A 92 -13.22 2.37 29.58
CA GLN A 92 -12.77 2.99 28.35
C GLN A 92 -13.14 4.48 28.32
N PHE A 93 -12.12 5.32 28.37
CA PHE A 93 -12.30 6.77 28.33
C PHE A 93 -12.40 7.33 26.89
N ILE A 94 -12.08 6.52 25.86
CA ILE A 94 -12.27 6.89 24.45
C ILE A 94 -13.65 6.41 24.01
N THR A 95 -14.65 7.23 24.18
CA THR A 95 -16.03 6.90 23.85
C THR A 95 -16.35 7.16 22.37
N LYS A 96 -17.47 6.57 21.89
CA LYS A 96 -17.95 6.81 20.50
C LYS A 96 -18.35 8.27 20.24
N GLN A 97 -18.70 9.01 21.28
CA GLN A 97 -19.07 10.43 21.22
C GLN A 97 -17.87 11.33 20.88
N ILE A 98 -16.66 10.93 21.26
CA ILE A 98 -15.44 11.65 20.86
C ILE A 98 -15.13 11.31 19.41
N LYS A 99 -15.63 12.11 18.50
CA LYS A 99 -15.40 11.95 17.06
C LYS A 99 -13.96 12.37 16.72
N VAL A 100 -13.36 11.70 15.75
CA VAL A 100 -12.10 12.18 15.16
C VAL A 100 -12.44 13.39 14.30
N PRO A 101 -11.73 14.52 14.47
CA PRO A 101 -11.93 15.68 13.60
C PRO A 101 -11.73 15.27 12.14
N SER A 102 -12.61 15.76 11.27
CA SER A 102 -12.42 15.64 9.83
C SER A 102 -11.87 16.95 9.31
N THR A 103 -10.69 16.95 8.73
CA THR A 103 -10.08 18.14 8.14
C THR A 103 -10.72 18.52 6.80
N GLY A 104 -11.61 17.66 6.27
CA GLY A 104 -12.24 17.88 4.96
C GLY A 104 -11.27 17.75 3.77
N PHE A 105 -9.98 17.61 4.02
CA PHE A 105 -9.00 17.40 2.95
C PHE A 105 -9.11 15.97 2.43
N VAL A 106 -9.84 15.78 1.36
CA VAL A 106 -9.77 14.58 0.54
C VAL A 106 -8.60 14.79 -0.42
N ASN A 107 -7.50 14.05 -0.23
CA ASN A 107 -6.46 14.01 -1.25
C ASN A 107 -7.09 13.47 -2.54
N LYS A 108 -7.22 14.34 -3.54
CA LYS A 108 -7.70 13.94 -4.86
C LYS A 108 -6.76 12.88 -5.39
N LYS A 109 -7.28 11.72 -5.65
CA LYS A 109 -6.50 10.62 -6.23
C LYS A 109 -6.50 10.84 -7.74
N GLU A 110 -5.31 10.86 -8.33
CA GLU A 110 -5.13 11.00 -9.77
C GLU A 110 -4.29 9.81 -10.25
N PRO A 111 -4.92 8.76 -10.82
CA PRO A 111 -4.20 7.63 -11.38
C PRO A 111 -3.24 8.11 -12.48
N LEU A 112 -2.19 7.35 -12.75
CA LEU A 112 -1.36 7.60 -13.93
C LEU A 112 -2.19 7.36 -15.17
N THR A 113 -2.14 8.32 -16.09
CA THR A 113 -2.70 8.14 -17.43
C THR A 113 -1.82 7.16 -18.24
N PRO A 114 -2.34 6.57 -19.34
CA PRO A 114 -1.51 5.76 -20.23
C PRO A 114 -0.28 6.51 -20.75
N GLU A 115 -0.42 7.82 -21.04
CA GLU A 115 0.65 8.68 -21.53
C GLU A 115 1.74 8.89 -20.48
N GLU A 116 1.35 9.17 -19.22
CA GLU A 116 2.29 9.32 -18.11
C GLU A 116 3.03 8.01 -17.80
N TYR A 117 2.34 6.87 -17.91
CA TYR A 117 2.96 5.55 -17.76
C TYR A 117 3.99 5.30 -18.89
N ASN A 118 3.64 5.58 -20.12
CA ASN A 118 4.54 5.44 -21.26
C ASN A 118 5.74 6.39 -21.15
N LEU A 119 5.52 7.63 -20.74
CA LEU A 119 6.59 8.61 -20.49
C LEU A 119 7.58 8.08 -19.44
N LEU A 120 7.09 7.51 -18.34
CA LEU A 120 7.94 6.88 -17.32
C LEU A 120 8.77 5.74 -17.93
N CYS A 121 8.15 4.85 -18.70
CA CYS A 121 8.85 3.72 -19.32
C CYS A 121 9.98 4.20 -20.25
N ILE A 122 9.71 5.19 -21.09
CA ILE A 122 10.68 5.75 -22.05
C ILE A 122 11.82 6.45 -21.28
N LYS A 123 11.49 7.37 -20.38
CA LYS A 123 12.50 8.16 -19.68
C LYS A 123 13.40 7.32 -18.77
N LEU A 124 12.85 6.33 -18.09
CA LEU A 124 13.66 5.42 -17.28
C LEU A 124 14.58 4.54 -18.13
N ALA A 125 14.16 4.14 -19.32
CA ALA A 125 14.99 3.39 -20.26
C ALA A 125 16.09 4.27 -20.86
N GLU A 126 15.80 5.52 -21.25
CA GLU A 126 16.80 6.50 -21.70
C GLU A 126 17.88 6.77 -20.65
N LEU A 127 17.51 6.74 -19.36
CA LEU A 127 18.42 6.89 -18.23
C LEU A 127 19.12 5.57 -17.85
N GLU A 128 18.90 4.48 -18.55
CA GLU A 128 19.41 3.14 -18.28
C GLU A 128 19.06 2.60 -16.88
N GLU A 129 17.98 3.12 -16.29
CA GLU A 129 17.53 2.75 -14.93
C GLU A 129 16.71 1.44 -14.95
N TRP A 130 17.30 0.38 -15.51
CA TRP A 130 16.62 -0.88 -15.82
C TRP A 130 15.95 -1.54 -14.63
N GLN A 131 16.52 -1.44 -13.44
CA GLN A 131 15.87 -1.93 -12.21
C GLN A 131 14.56 -1.20 -11.93
N LYS A 132 14.52 0.11 -12.19
CA LYS A 132 13.33 0.93 -11.98
C LYS A 132 12.30 0.69 -13.08
N VAL A 133 12.73 0.43 -14.32
CA VAL A 133 11.84 -0.01 -15.42
C VAL A 133 11.17 -1.33 -15.08
N ALA A 134 11.95 -2.32 -14.64
CA ALA A 134 11.42 -3.63 -14.22
C ALA A 134 10.42 -3.49 -13.05
N TYR A 135 10.75 -2.67 -12.06
CA TYR A 135 9.84 -2.39 -10.94
C TYR A 135 8.55 -1.72 -11.38
N LEU A 136 8.62 -0.69 -12.22
CA LEU A 136 7.46 0.03 -12.75
C LEU A 136 6.53 -0.93 -13.49
N LYS A 137 7.05 -1.65 -14.49
CA LYS A 137 6.26 -2.54 -15.35
C LYS A 137 5.66 -3.71 -14.56
N PHE A 138 6.42 -4.33 -13.67
CA PHE A 138 5.92 -5.37 -12.78
C PHE A 138 4.82 -4.87 -11.85
N SER A 139 5.07 -3.75 -11.17
CA SER A 139 4.12 -3.20 -10.20
C SER A 139 2.82 -2.72 -10.85
N TYR A 140 2.92 -2.10 -12.03
CA TYR A 140 1.76 -1.68 -12.80
C TYR A 140 0.97 -2.89 -13.33
N SER A 141 1.64 -3.86 -13.94
CA SER A 141 0.98 -5.05 -14.49
C SER A 141 0.23 -5.86 -13.44
N THR A 142 0.83 -6.08 -12.27
CA THR A 142 0.23 -6.86 -11.18
C THR A 142 -0.74 -6.08 -10.30
N GLY A 143 -0.63 -4.75 -10.27
CA GLY A 143 -1.26 -3.94 -9.25
C GLY A 143 -0.85 -4.31 -7.82
N CYS A 144 0.34 -4.87 -7.61
CA CYS A 144 0.80 -5.37 -6.32
C CYS A 144 1.09 -4.25 -5.32
N ARG A 145 1.12 -4.60 -4.04
CA ARG A 145 1.62 -3.70 -3.00
C ARG A 145 3.14 -3.72 -2.98
N ARG A 146 3.74 -2.64 -2.50
CA ARG A 146 5.18 -2.48 -2.38
C ARG A 146 5.88 -3.69 -1.73
N GLU A 147 5.34 -4.20 -0.62
CA GLU A 147 5.87 -5.37 0.07
C GLU A 147 5.71 -6.67 -0.73
N GLU A 148 4.71 -6.74 -1.59
CA GLU A 148 4.50 -7.86 -2.50
C GLU A 148 5.57 -7.84 -3.61
N ALA A 149 5.85 -6.66 -4.20
CA ALA A 149 6.92 -6.50 -5.19
C ALA A 149 8.31 -6.82 -4.62
N ARG A 150 8.57 -6.44 -3.37
CA ARG A 150 9.85 -6.68 -2.70
C ARG A 150 10.21 -8.16 -2.58
N GLN A 151 9.23 -9.04 -2.50
CA GLN A 151 9.41 -10.48 -2.37
C GLN A 151 9.71 -11.19 -3.69
N LEU A 152 9.66 -10.51 -4.84
CA LEU A 152 9.91 -11.13 -6.13
C LEU A 152 11.33 -11.70 -6.18
N LEU A 153 11.45 -12.99 -6.51
CA LEU A 153 12.72 -13.69 -6.66
C LEU A 153 13.22 -13.65 -8.11
N LYS A 154 14.52 -13.62 -8.31
CA LYS A 154 15.13 -13.59 -9.65
C LYS A 154 14.85 -14.82 -10.50
N GLU A 155 14.58 -15.96 -9.86
CA GLU A 155 14.25 -17.22 -10.53
C GLU A 155 12.97 -17.14 -11.41
N VAL A 156 12.13 -16.11 -11.20
CA VAL A 156 10.88 -15.93 -11.97
C VAL A 156 11.10 -15.90 -13.49
N VAL A 157 12.31 -15.55 -13.94
CA VAL A 157 12.66 -15.51 -15.37
C VAL A 157 12.71 -16.88 -16.03
N ASN A 158 12.79 -17.93 -15.22
CA ASN A 158 12.81 -19.33 -15.64
C ASN A 158 11.42 -19.96 -15.66
N TYR A 159 10.38 -19.20 -15.28
CA TYR A 159 9.03 -19.75 -15.23
C TYR A 159 8.40 -19.75 -16.62
N GLU A 160 7.66 -20.82 -16.92
CA GLU A 160 6.95 -20.95 -18.18
C GLU A 160 5.81 -19.93 -18.31
N PRO A 161 5.58 -19.39 -19.53
CA PRO A 161 4.46 -18.51 -19.78
C PRO A 161 3.12 -19.25 -19.71
N LEU A 162 2.10 -18.54 -19.28
CA LEU A 162 0.72 -18.93 -19.46
C LEU A 162 0.24 -18.37 -20.81
N LEU A 163 -0.08 -19.26 -21.73
CA LEU A 163 -0.57 -18.90 -23.06
C LEU A 163 -2.09 -18.80 -23.03
N LYS A 164 -2.62 -17.79 -23.67
CA LYS A 164 -4.06 -17.61 -23.87
C LYS A 164 -4.32 -16.99 -25.24
N GLU A 165 -5.14 -17.64 -26.03
CA GLU A 165 -5.68 -17.04 -27.24
C GLU A 165 -6.67 -15.92 -26.87
N VAL A 166 -6.46 -14.75 -27.43
CA VAL A 166 -7.32 -13.59 -27.28
C VAL A 166 -7.64 -13.04 -28.68
N VAL A 167 -8.86 -12.57 -28.85
CA VAL A 167 -9.25 -11.86 -30.06
C VAL A 167 -9.08 -10.37 -29.80
N ILE A 168 -8.29 -9.71 -30.67
CA ILE A 168 -8.14 -8.26 -30.67
C ILE A 168 -8.67 -7.74 -32.01
N LYS A 169 -9.05 -6.47 -32.05
CA LYS A 169 -9.41 -5.82 -33.31
C LYS A 169 -8.17 -5.15 -33.91
N ASP A 170 -7.96 -5.36 -35.21
CA ASP A 170 -6.94 -4.64 -35.97
C ASP A 170 -7.37 -3.18 -36.24
N GLU A 171 -6.53 -2.41 -36.91
CA GLU A 171 -6.80 -1.00 -37.27
C GLU A 171 -8.02 -0.85 -38.19
N GLU A 172 -8.41 -1.91 -38.90
CA GLU A 172 -9.55 -1.96 -39.83
C GLU A 172 -10.82 -2.49 -39.13
N GLY A 173 -10.73 -2.89 -37.85
CA GLY A 173 -11.85 -3.41 -37.02
C GLY A 173 -12.11 -4.92 -37.19
N ASN A 174 -11.24 -5.66 -37.92
CA ASN A 174 -11.36 -7.11 -38.08
C ASN A 174 -10.86 -7.85 -36.83
N ASP A 175 -11.42 -9.00 -36.54
CA ASP A 175 -11.02 -9.85 -35.45
C ASP A 175 -9.71 -10.59 -35.80
N LEU A 176 -8.66 -10.31 -35.02
CA LEU A 176 -7.36 -10.98 -35.10
C LEU A 176 -7.13 -11.85 -33.86
N GLN A 177 -6.91 -13.14 -34.08
CA GLN A 177 -6.51 -14.04 -33.02
C GLN A 177 -5.01 -13.86 -32.73
N VAL A 178 -4.68 -13.52 -31.47
CA VAL A 178 -3.29 -13.39 -31.03
C VAL A 178 -3.06 -14.20 -29.77
N GLU A 179 -1.88 -14.77 -29.64
CA GLU A 179 -1.45 -15.44 -28.43
C GLU A 179 -0.98 -14.41 -27.41
N SER A 180 -1.68 -14.30 -26.30
CA SER A 180 -1.29 -13.46 -25.16
C SER A 180 -0.47 -14.28 -24.17
N ARG A 181 0.67 -13.75 -23.75
CA ARG A 181 1.58 -14.37 -22.79
C ARG A 181 1.54 -13.64 -21.45
N SER A 182 1.45 -14.39 -20.39
CA SER A 182 1.52 -13.89 -19.03
C SER A 182 2.27 -14.87 -18.14
N TYR A 183 2.72 -14.42 -16.98
CA TYR A 183 3.53 -15.22 -16.06
C TYR A 183 2.93 -15.15 -14.67
N LYS A 184 3.16 -16.18 -13.86
CA LYS A 184 2.82 -16.17 -12.42
C LYS A 184 4.09 -16.22 -11.59
N THR A 185 4.11 -15.45 -10.50
CA THR A 185 5.20 -15.52 -9.53
C THR A 185 5.13 -16.82 -8.72
N HIS A 186 6.18 -17.09 -7.93
CA HIS A 186 6.09 -17.96 -6.76
C HIS A 186 5.05 -17.41 -5.76
N ASP A 187 4.83 -18.12 -4.67
CA ASP A 187 3.90 -17.68 -3.63
C ASP A 187 4.40 -16.42 -2.91
N ILE A 188 3.62 -15.34 -3.00
CA ILE A 188 3.90 -14.04 -2.41
C ILE A 188 3.00 -13.84 -1.21
N ARG A 189 3.60 -13.48 -0.07
CA ARG A 189 2.85 -13.11 1.14
C ARG A 189 2.21 -11.74 0.96
N CYS A 190 0.89 -11.71 1.04
CA CYS A 190 0.08 -10.51 0.93
C CYS A 190 -0.44 -10.06 2.29
N LYS A 191 -0.96 -8.82 2.37
CA LYS A 191 -1.59 -8.32 3.59
C LYS A 191 -2.78 -9.18 4.00
N GLY A 192 -2.78 -9.67 5.24
CA GLY A 192 -3.84 -10.50 5.81
C GLY A 192 -3.76 -10.51 7.34
N LYS A 193 -4.70 -11.22 8.00
CA LYS A 193 -4.68 -11.42 9.45
C LYS A 193 -3.66 -12.50 9.82
N GLY A 194 -3.11 -12.40 11.03
CA GLY A 194 -2.13 -13.34 11.58
C GLY A 194 -0.71 -13.17 11.03
N LEU A 195 0.19 -14.01 11.50
CA LEU A 195 1.62 -13.96 11.15
C LEU A 195 1.89 -14.33 9.69
N ILE A 196 1.14 -15.28 9.14
CA ILE A 196 1.32 -15.78 7.76
C ILE A 196 0.71 -14.80 6.75
N GLY A 197 -0.39 -14.12 7.09
CA GLY A 197 -1.14 -13.28 6.15
C GLY A 197 -1.88 -14.11 5.09
N ASN A 198 -2.22 -13.49 3.97
CA ASN A 198 -2.71 -14.21 2.78
C ASN A 198 -1.52 -14.49 1.86
N VAL A 199 -1.53 -15.63 1.20
CA VAL A 199 -0.51 -16.01 0.20
C VAL A 199 -1.20 -16.13 -1.15
N ARG A 200 -0.58 -15.60 -2.20
CA ARG A 200 -1.06 -15.74 -3.58
C ARG A 200 0.08 -15.58 -4.60
N LYS A 201 -0.10 -16.16 -5.77
CA LYS A 201 0.72 -15.88 -6.94
C LYS A 201 0.23 -14.62 -7.64
N LEU A 202 1.14 -13.75 -8.04
CA LEU A 202 0.82 -12.56 -8.83
C LEU A 202 0.97 -12.89 -10.31
N GLN A 203 0.00 -12.47 -11.13
CA GLN A 203 0.08 -12.62 -12.57
C GLN A 203 0.50 -11.30 -13.21
N PHE A 204 1.45 -11.34 -14.15
CA PHE A 204 2.01 -10.18 -14.82
C PHE A 204 2.24 -10.44 -16.31
N SER A 205 2.35 -9.36 -17.07
CA SER A 205 2.44 -9.36 -18.53
C SER A 205 3.81 -9.79 -19.04
N GLU A 206 3.87 -10.15 -20.32
CA GLU A 206 5.12 -10.40 -21.04
C GLU A 206 6.03 -9.17 -21.08
N ASP A 207 5.47 -7.98 -21.25
CA ASP A 207 6.22 -6.72 -21.22
C ASP A 207 6.96 -6.50 -19.89
N ALA A 208 6.34 -6.86 -18.77
CA ALA A 208 7.02 -6.84 -17.48
C ALA A 208 8.13 -7.91 -17.38
N MET A 209 7.93 -9.10 -17.97
CA MET A 209 8.96 -10.14 -18.02
C MET A 209 10.16 -9.70 -18.86
N ILE A 210 9.94 -9.05 -20.00
CA ILE A 210 11.01 -8.51 -20.85
C ILE A 210 11.85 -7.49 -20.07
N ALA A 211 11.21 -6.59 -19.34
CA ALA A 211 11.91 -5.61 -18.51
C ALA A 211 12.70 -6.25 -17.36
N ILE A 212 12.14 -7.30 -16.74
CA ILE A 212 12.80 -8.08 -15.70
C ILE A 212 14.05 -8.78 -16.23
N LYS A 213 13.96 -9.43 -17.40
CA LYS A 213 15.09 -10.08 -18.06
C LYS A 213 16.18 -9.07 -18.39
N LYS A 214 15.81 -7.92 -18.95
CA LYS A 214 16.75 -6.82 -19.24
C LYS A 214 17.46 -6.32 -18.00
N TRP A 215 16.73 -6.15 -16.90
CA TRP A 215 17.35 -5.78 -15.63
C TRP A 215 18.35 -6.84 -15.15
N LEU A 216 18.04 -8.14 -15.25
CA LEU A 216 18.98 -9.20 -14.84
C LEU A 216 20.25 -9.26 -15.70
N GLU A 217 20.14 -8.98 -17.00
CA GLU A 217 21.31 -8.83 -17.88
C GLU A 217 22.25 -7.72 -17.37
N VAL A 218 21.71 -6.55 -17.07
CA VAL A 218 22.48 -5.39 -16.57
C VAL A 218 23.00 -5.62 -15.16
N ARG A 219 22.23 -6.29 -14.32
CA ARG A 219 22.58 -6.60 -12.94
C ARG A 219 23.80 -7.53 -12.87
N GLY A 220 23.89 -8.49 -13.78
CA GLY A 220 24.92 -9.54 -13.77
C GLY A 220 24.71 -10.59 -12.69
N GLN A 221 25.76 -11.37 -12.43
CA GLN A 221 25.72 -12.46 -11.45
C GLN A 221 26.00 -11.95 -10.04
N ASP A 222 25.16 -12.37 -9.11
CA ASP A 222 25.35 -12.15 -7.66
C ASP A 222 24.61 -13.21 -6.84
N SER A 223 24.88 -13.28 -5.54
CA SER A 223 24.32 -14.26 -4.62
C SER A 223 22.93 -13.91 -4.08
N CYS A 224 22.42 -12.70 -4.32
CA CYS A 224 21.12 -12.29 -3.80
C CYS A 224 19.99 -12.90 -4.62
N GLU A 225 19.08 -13.61 -3.99
CA GLU A 225 17.94 -14.28 -4.63
C GLU A 225 16.82 -13.33 -5.07
N TYR A 226 16.72 -12.14 -4.43
CA TYR A 226 15.65 -11.20 -4.70
C TYR A 226 15.86 -10.44 -6.01
N MET A 227 14.76 -10.16 -6.71
CA MET A 227 14.77 -9.43 -7.98
C MET A 227 15.27 -7.99 -7.81
N PHE A 228 14.79 -7.30 -6.80
CA PHE A 228 15.12 -5.90 -6.54
C PHE A 228 16.14 -5.80 -5.41
N ILE A 229 17.28 -5.15 -5.70
CA ILE A 229 18.43 -5.10 -4.82
C ILE A 229 18.88 -3.66 -4.50
N SER A 230 19.55 -3.53 -3.38
CA SER A 230 20.35 -2.36 -3.02
C SER A 230 21.82 -2.77 -2.94
N LYS A 231 22.70 -1.94 -3.49
CA LYS A 231 24.15 -2.10 -3.39
C LYS A 231 24.68 -1.06 -2.41
N LYS A 232 25.42 -1.49 -1.39
CA LYS A 232 26.12 -0.62 -0.43
C LYS A 232 27.56 -1.10 -0.32
N GLY A 233 28.46 -0.43 -1.00
CA GLY A 233 29.81 -0.93 -1.23
C GLY A 233 29.76 -2.29 -1.94
N ASN A 234 30.40 -3.28 -1.38
CA ASN A 234 30.43 -4.66 -1.90
C ASN A 234 29.24 -5.53 -1.44
N VAL A 235 28.35 -4.99 -0.61
CA VAL A 235 27.21 -5.75 -0.07
C VAL A 235 26.00 -5.53 -0.98
N ILE A 236 25.47 -6.65 -1.51
CA ILE A 236 24.24 -6.71 -2.27
C ILE A 236 23.16 -7.35 -1.40
N SER A 237 22.04 -6.66 -1.24
CA SER A 237 20.92 -7.14 -0.42
C SER A 237 19.58 -6.77 -1.05
N GLN A 238 18.51 -7.39 -0.57
CA GLN A 238 17.14 -7.02 -0.93
C GLN A 238 16.92 -5.52 -0.64
N VAL A 239 16.21 -4.82 -1.53
CA VAL A 239 15.80 -3.42 -1.30
C VAL A 239 15.04 -3.26 0.01
N SER A 240 15.24 -2.12 0.66
CA SER A 240 14.47 -1.76 1.86
C SER A 240 13.05 -1.32 1.52
N ASP A 241 12.18 -1.30 2.53
CA ASP A 241 10.80 -0.80 2.42
C ASP A 241 10.72 0.62 1.85
N SER A 242 11.71 1.46 2.14
CA SER A 242 11.73 2.86 1.72
C SER A 242 12.25 3.06 0.31
N THR A 243 13.01 2.12 -0.24
CA THR A 243 13.68 2.28 -1.55
C THR A 243 12.69 2.57 -2.67
N PHE A 244 11.62 1.79 -2.80
CA PHE A 244 10.59 2.04 -3.81
C PHE A 244 9.86 3.38 -3.62
N ASN A 245 9.67 3.81 -2.35
CA ASN A 245 9.12 5.14 -2.10
C ASN A 245 10.07 6.23 -2.59
N LEU A 246 11.38 6.09 -2.38
CA LEU A 246 12.38 7.05 -2.85
C LEU A 246 12.41 7.10 -4.38
N TRP A 247 12.41 5.96 -5.08
CA TRP A 247 12.35 5.95 -6.54
C TRP A 247 11.13 6.70 -7.07
N CYS A 248 9.95 6.41 -6.49
CA CYS A 248 8.71 7.05 -6.90
C CYS A 248 8.67 8.54 -6.54
N SER A 249 9.04 8.92 -5.31
CA SER A 249 8.90 10.30 -4.82
C SER A 249 9.95 11.26 -5.39
N ILE A 250 11.09 10.75 -5.86
CA ILE A 250 12.14 11.57 -6.48
C ILE A 250 12.01 11.44 -8.00
N LEU A 251 12.62 10.43 -8.58
CA LEU A 251 12.79 10.33 -10.03
C LEU A 251 11.45 10.23 -10.79
N PHE A 252 10.53 9.33 -10.36
CA PHE A 252 9.27 9.17 -11.08
C PHE A 252 8.38 10.41 -10.97
N SER A 253 8.39 11.07 -9.80
CA SER A 253 7.65 12.32 -9.62
C SER A 253 8.24 13.47 -10.43
N GLU A 254 9.55 13.51 -10.62
CA GLU A 254 10.24 14.48 -11.47
C GLU A 254 9.87 14.27 -12.95
N ILE A 255 9.91 13.03 -13.44
CA ILE A 255 9.55 12.69 -14.83
C ILE A 255 8.10 13.06 -15.13
N VAL A 256 7.17 12.75 -14.24
CA VAL A 256 5.72 12.99 -14.44
C VAL A 256 5.32 14.44 -14.15
N GLY A 257 6.14 15.19 -13.40
CA GLY A 257 5.82 16.55 -12.97
C GLY A 257 4.80 16.64 -11.81
N ARG A 258 4.44 15.50 -11.20
CA ARG A 258 3.56 15.43 -10.03
C ARG A 258 3.92 14.25 -9.13
N ARG A 259 3.32 14.23 -7.92
CA ARG A 259 3.63 13.20 -6.94
C ARG A 259 3.28 11.79 -7.43
N VAL A 260 4.29 10.93 -7.50
CA VAL A 260 4.15 9.50 -7.73
C VAL A 260 4.52 8.73 -6.45
N HIS A 261 3.80 7.65 -6.17
CA HIS A 261 4.07 6.77 -5.03
C HIS A 261 3.72 5.31 -5.40
N PRO A 262 4.30 4.30 -4.73
CA PRO A 262 4.12 2.90 -5.11
C PRO A 262 2.66 2.43 -5.19
N HIS A 263 1.77 2.97 -4.34
CA HIS A 263 0.37 2.59 -4.34
C HIS A 263 -0.40 3.15 -5.55
N LEU A 264 0.12 4.22 -6.16
CA LEU A 264 -0.45 4.83 -7.35
C LEU A 264 -0.52 3.84 -8.53
N PHE A 265 0.50 2.99 -8.72
CA PHE A 265 0.48 1.97 -9.79
C PHE A 265 -0.69 1.00 -9.66
N ARG A 266 -1.03 0.65 -8.42
CA ARG A 266 -2.18 -0.21 -8.13
C ARG A 266 -3.51 0.49 -8.41
N GLU A 267 -3.62 1.76 -8.04
CA GLU A 267 -4.80 2.59 -8.32
C GLU A 267 -4.94 2.79 -9.84
N SER A 268 -3.85 3.13 -10.53
CA SER A 268 -3.82 3.30 -11.99
C SER A 268 -4.20 2.02 -12.73
N ARG A 269 -3.62 0.87 -12.35
CA ARG A 269 -3.96 -0.40 -13.01
C ARG A 269 -5.43 -0.76 -12.85
N ALA A 270 -5.99 -0.57 -11.66
CA ALA A 270 -7.41 -0.84 -11.43
C ALA A 270 -8.32 0.09 -12.23
N THR A 271 -8.01 1.40 -12.23
CA THR A 271 -8.77 2.39 -13.01
C THR A 271 -8.67 2.10 -14.50
N ASN A 272 -7.46 1.88 -15.02
CA ASN A 272 -7.27 1.62 -16.45
C ASN A 272 -7.98 0.36 -16.93
N LEU A 273 -7.96 -0.73 -16.14
CA LEU A 273 -8.71 -1.96 -16.47
C LEU A 273 -10.21 -1.70 -16.64
N VAL A 274 -10.79 -0.88 -15.78
CA VAL A 274 -12.26 -0.70 -15.76
C VAL A 274 -12.68 0.48 -16.66
N VAL A 275 -11.96 1.61 -16.61
CA VAL A 275 -12.36 2.85 -17.29
C VAL A 275 -11.87 2.88 -18.73
N HIS A 276 -10.62 2.48 -18.99
CA HIS A 276 -10.02 2.58 -20.32
C HIS A 276 -10.09 1.27 -21.12
N GLU A 277 -9.94 0.12 -20.43
CA GLU A 277 -10.02 -1.20 -21.10
C GLU A 277 -11.44 -1.82 -21.05
N GLY A 278 -12.42 -1.13 -20.41
CA GLY A 278 -13.82 -1.57 -20.35
C GLY A 278 -14.06 -2.91 -19.61
N MET A 279 -13.07 -3.35 -18.81
CA MET A 279 -13.16 -4.63 -18.13
C MET A 279 -14.12 -4.58 -16.93
N ASN A 280 -14.78 -5.71 -16.68
CA ASN A 280 -15.64 -5.81 -15.50
C ASN A 280 -14.85 -5.59 -14.20
N ILE A 281 -15.41 -4.83 -13.27
CA ILE A 281 -14.80 -4.54 -11.96
C ILE A 281 -14.34 -5.78 -11.18
N LYS A 282 -15.00 -6.94 -11.40
CA LYS A 282 -14.60 -8.23 -10.82
C LYS A 282 -13.21 -8.68 -11.30
N VAL A 283 -12.81 -8.30 -12.51
CA VAL A 283 -11.47 -8.59 -13.04
C VAL A 283 -10.44 -7.80 -12.26
N ALA A 284 -10.65 -6.50 -12.07
CA ALA A 284 -9.79 -5.65 -11.23
C ALA A 284 -9.76 -6.15 -9.78
N GLN A 285 -10.91 -6.52 -9.20
CA GLN A 285 -11.00 -7.10 -7.86
C GLN A 285 -10.12 -8.35 -7.73
N LYS A 286 -10.22 -9.28 -8.69
CA LYS A 286 -9.45 -10.54 -8.70
C LYS A 286 -7.96 -10.27 -8.83
N LEU A 287 -7.55 -9.39 -9.76
CA LEU A 287 -6.15 -8.99 -9.95
C LEU A 287 -5.58 -8.41 -8.65
N LEU A 288 -6.30 -7.49 -8.03
CA LEU A 288 -5.86 -6.84 -6.80
C LEU A 288 -5.95 -7.74 -5.56
N GLY A 289 -6.68 -8.86 -5.62
CA GLY A 289 -6.91 -9.76 -4.49
C GLY A 289 -7.75 -9.12 -3.38
N HIS A 290 -8.76 -8.33 -3.75
CA HIS A 290 -9.71 -7.78 -2.79
C HIS A 290 -10.83 -8.78 -2.50
N LYS A 291 -11.21 -8.92 -1.22
CA LYS A 291 -12.32 -9.79 -0.82
C LYS A 291 -13.68 -9.24 -1.25
N SER A 292 -13.80 -7.92 -1.45
CA SER A 292 -15.04 -7.22 -1.83
C SER A 292 -14.82 -6.32 -3.03
N SER A 293 -15.74 -6.34 -3.99
CA SER A 293 -15.77 -5.42 -5.14
C SER A 293 -15.98 -3.96 -4.70
N VAL A 294 -16.76 -3.74 -3.64
CA VAL A 294 -16.98 -2.42 -3.03
C VAL A 294 -15.66 -1.75 -2.62
N THR A 295 -14.70 -2.54 -2.10
CA THR A 295 -13.36 -2.01 -1.79
C THR A 295 -12.63 -1.57 -3.06
N THR A 296 -12.78 -2.31 -4.15
CA THR A 296 -12.16 -1.95 -5.44
C THR A 296 -12.80 -0.70 -6.00
N GLU A 297 -14.11 -0.63 -6.02
CA GLU A 297 -14.90 0.49 -6.53
C GLU A 297 -14.59 1.79 -5.77
N ASN A 298 -14.79 1.80 -4.46
CA ASN A 298 -14.66 3.01 -3.65
C ASN A 298 -13.22 3.54 -3.49
N HIS A 299 -12.22 2.69 -3.67
CA HIS A 299 -10.84 3.07 -3.33
C HIS A 299 -9.88 3.05 -4.52
N TYR A 300 -10.22 2.35 -5.60
CA TYR A 300 -9.29 2.11 -6.69
C TYR A 300 -9.81 2.47 -8.08
N ILE A 301 -11.13 2.56 -8.27
CA ILE A 301 -11.70 3.02 -9.54
C ILE A 301 -11.99 4.51 -9.41
N ILE A 302 -11.29 5.30 -10.21
CA ILE A 302 -11.41 6.77 -10.21
C ILE A 302 -11.98 7.17 -11.55
N ARG A 303 -13.25 7.58 -11.54
CA ARG A 303 -13.93 8.19 -12.68
C ARG A 303 -13.84 9.70 -12.58
N LYS A 304 -13.77 10.41 -13.70
CA LYS A 304 -13.90 11.85 -13.71
C LYS A 304 -15.40 12.15 -13.62
N ASP A 305 -15.81 12.86 -12.58
CA ASP A 305 -17.21 13.19 -12.29
C ASP A 305 -17.94 13.96 -13.43
N ALA A 306 -17.21 14.44 -14.45
CA ALA A 306 -17.78 15.15 -15.60
C ALA A 306 -18.45 14.23 -16.62
N ASP A 307 -18.05 12.96 -16.68
CA ASP A 307 -18.55 12.05 -17.73
C ASP A 307 -19.90 11.43 -17.38
N ASP A 308 -20.23 11.31 -16.08
CA ASP A 308 -21.47 10.64 -15.63
C ASP A 308 -22.71 11.59 -15.68
N SER A 309 -22.51 12.91 -15.69
CA SER A 309 -23.66 13.85 -15.74
C SER A 309 -24.17 14.07 -17.16
N ASP A 310 -23.33 13.97 -18.17
CA ASP A 310 -23.72 14.20 -19.57
C ASP A 310 -24.49 12.98 -20.13
N GLU A 311 -24.18 11.75 -19.66
CA GLU A 311 -24.93 10.55 -20.04
C GLU A 311 -26.37 10.55 -19.49
N ALA A 312 -26.67 11.31 -18.45
CA ALA A 312 -28.03 11.41 -17.90
C ALA A 312 -28.96 12.31 -18.71
N PHE A 313 -28.43 13.02 -19.71
CA PHE A 313 -29.17 14.00 -20.53
C PHE A 313 -29.17 13.66 -22.04
N ILE A 314 -28.76 12.43 -22.44
CA ILE A 314 -28.84 11.96 -23.83
C ILE A 314 -30.07 11.08 -24.04
#